data_7dd53e9c157497fcd4f6b217dd045ab9
#
_entry.id   7dd53e9c157497fcd4f6b217dd045ab9
#
_cell.length_a   1.000
_cell.length_b   1.000
_cell.length_c   1.000
_cell.angle_alpha   90.00
_cell.angle_beta   90.00
_cell.angle_gamma   90.00
#
_symmetry.space_group_name_H-M   'P 1'
#
loop_
_entity.id
_entity.type
_entity.pdbx_description
1 polymer ?
#
loop_
_entity_poly.entity_id
_entity_poly.type
_entity_poly.pdbx_seq_one_letter_code
_entity_poly.pdbx_strand_id
1 'polypeptide(L)'
;MSLVRGIVKDVRRRRFELRYSCRIHRGGEILPNNRRQRDSISVGAGTHIRGQLFTFGHGGRIAMGNHCYVGENSKLWSALSLTIGDRVLIGHNSSIFDCDTHPMNARERHRQYVEIITRGHPPDIDLREEAVTIEDDVWIGCNVVVLKGVTIGRGAVIGAGSIVAHDIPPFVLVAGNPARVVRELSPDER
;
A
#
# COMPACT_ATOMS: atom_id res chain seq x y z
N MET A 1 -25.88 6.31 17.12
CA MET A 1 -25.24 6.04 15.79
C MET A 1 -23.80 5.53 15.85
N SER A 2 -22.99 5.84 16.88
CA SER A 2 -21.58 5.38 16.98
C SER A 2 -21.43 3.87 17.27
N LEU A 3 -22.28 3.30 18.14
CA LEU A 3 -22.22 1.90 18.55
C LEU A 3 -22.49 0.92 17.38
N VAL A 4 -23.51 1.22 16.58
CA VAL A 4 -23.87 0.38 15.40
C VAL A 4 -22.78 0.40 14.34
N ARG A 5 -22.13 1.56 14.10
CA ARG A 5 -20.99 1.67 13.19
C ARG A 5 -19.78 0.87 13.69
N GLY A 6 -19.53 0.83 14.99
CA GLY A 6 -18.49 0.01 15.61
C GLY A 6 -18.72 -1.48 15.38
N ILE A 7 -19.91 -1.98 15.69
CA ILE A 7 -20.27 -3.39 15.53
C ILE A 7 -20.16 -3.83 14.05
N VAL A 8 -20.62 -3.01 13.11
CA VAL A 8 -20.53 -3.32 11.67
C VAL A 8 -19.07 -3.36 11.19
N LYS A 9 -18.21 -2.46 11.66
CA LYS A 9 -16.77 -2.50 11.39
C LYS A 9 -16.14 -3.80 11.90
N ASP A 10 -16.44 -4.20 13.13
CA ASP A 10 -15.90 -5.40 13.76
C ASP A 10 -16.34 -6.69 13.05
N VAL A 11 -17.60 -6.80 12.63
CA VAL A 11 -18.10 -7.95 11.86
C VAL A 11 -17.42 -8.05 10.50
N ARG A 12 -17.26 -6.92 9.78
CA ARG A 12 -16.58 -6.91 8.46
C ARG A 12 -15.11 -7.30 8.61
N ARG A 13 -14.43 -6.76 9.61
CA ARG A 13 -13.04 -7.10 9.94
C ARG A 13 -12.88 -8.59 10.20
N ARG A 14 -13.70 -9.17 11.09
CA ARG A 14 -13.64 -10.59 11.45
C ARG A 14 -13.90 -11.50 10.23
N ARG A 15 -14.84 -11.14 9.37
CA ARG A 15 -15.07 -11.87 8.10
C ARG A 15 -13.88 -11.84 7.18
N PHE A 16 -13.20 -10.70 7.07
CA PHE A 16 -11.99 -10.56 6.27
C PHE A 16 -10.86 -11.40 6.85
N GLU A 17 -10.61 -11.32 8.17
CA GLU A 17 -9.60 -12.12 8.86
C GLU A 17 -9.82 -13.63 8.67
N LEU A 18 -11.06 -14.10 8.79
CA LEU A 18 -11.41 -15.52 8.56
C LEU A 18 -11.22 -15.93 7.10
N ARG A 19 -11.63 -15.07 6.14
CA ARG A 19 -11.51 -15.37 4.70
C ARG A 19 -10.06 -15.52 4.27
N TYR A 20 -9.18 -14.70 4.80
CA TYR A 20 -7.78 -14.62 4.37
C TYR A 20 -6.79 -15.21 5.37
N SER A 21 -7.25 -15.77 6.50
CA SER A 21 -6.39 -16.27 7.57
C SER A 21 -5.30 -15.27 8.00
N CYS A 22 -5.62 -13.98 7.96
CA CYS A 22 -4.75 -12.86 8.33
C CYS A 22 -5.18 -12.24 9.65
N ARG A 23 -4.40 -11.29 10.19
CA ARG A 23 -4.74 -10.55 11.40
C ARG A 23 -4.70 -9.05 11.18
N ILE A 24 -5.82 -8.38 11.44
CA ILE A 24 -5.91 -6.93 11.47
C ILE A 24 -5.81 -6.48 12.93
N HIS A 25 -4.79 -5.74 13.29
CA HIS A 25 -4.59 -5.24 14.65
C HIS A 25 -5.40 -3.96 14.93
N ARG A 26 -5.40 -3.51 16.20
CA ARG A 26 -5.99 -2.22 16.56
C ARG A 26 -5.29 -1.11 15.76
N GLY A 27 -6.07 -0.26 15.08
CA GLY A 27 -5.56 0.78 14.18
C GLY A 27 -5.39 0.33 12.72
N GLY A 28 -5.35 -0.98 12.44
CA GLY A 28 -5.35 -1.49 11.06
C GLY A 28 -6.72 -1.31 10.39
N GLU A 29 -6.72 -0.92 9.12
CA GLU A 29 -7.94 -0.69 8.35
C GLU A 29 -7.87 -1.30 6.95
N ILE A 30 -8.97 -1.93 6.54
CA ILE A 30 -9.17 -2.45 5.19
C ILE A 30 -10.35 -1.71 4.58
N LEU A 31 -10.08 -0.92 3.54
CA LEU A 31 -11.03 0.00 2.91
C LEU A 31 -11.16 -0.28 1.41
N PRO A 32 -11.89 -1.35 1.01
CA PRO A 32 -12.10 -1.69 -0.39
C PRO A 32 -13.19 -0.77 -1.00
N ASN A 33 -12.79 0.42 -1.45
CA ASN A 33 -13.72 1.40 -2.00
C ASN A 33 -13.92 1.28 -3.51
N ASN A 34 -13.17 0.40 -4.19
CA ASN A 34 -13.32 0.19 -5.63
C ASN A 34 -14.76 -0.24 -5.96
N ARG A 35 -15.50 0.65 -6.61
CA ARG A 35 -16.92 0.43 -6.97
C ARG A 35 -17.09 -0.59 -8.10
N ARG A 36 -16.04 -0.82 -8.89
CA ARG A 36 -16.04 -1.76 -10.04
C ARG A 36 -15.69 -3.18 -9.61
N GLN A 37 -14.99 -3.35 -8.48
CA GLN A 37 -14.54 -4.65 -7.99
C GLN A 37 -14.64 -4.76 -6.46
N ARG A 38 -15.58 -5.56 -5.96
CA ARG A 38 -15.82 -5.74 -4.51
C ARG A 38 -14.66 -6.38 -3.76
N ASP A 39 -13.95 -7.32 -4.41
CA ASP A 39 -12.80 -8.05 -3.85
C ASP A 39 -11.47 -7.40 -4.30
N SER A 40 -11.42 -6.07 -4.25
CA SER A 40 -10.24 -5.30 -4.67
C SER A 40 -9.05 -5.42 -3.72
N ILE A 41 -9.22 -5.96 -2.52
CA ILE A 41 -8.14 -6.20 -1.56
C ILE A 41 -8.12 -7.67 -1.18
N SER A 42 -6.99 -8.33 -1.40
CA SER A 42 -6.70 -9.70 -0.97
C SER A 42 -5.39 -9.76 -0.19
N VAL A 43 -5.34 -10.64 0.82
CA VAL A 43 -4.20 -10.74 1.73
C VAL A 43 -3.93 -12.21 2.00
N GLY A 44 -2.68 -12.65 1.92
CA GLY A 44 -2.29 -14.03 2.20
C GLY A 44 -2.31 -14.38 3.68
N ALA A 45 -2.26 -15.67 3.94
CA ALA A 45 -2.32 -16.24 5.30
C ALA A 45 -1.13 -15.80 6.15
N GLY A 46 -1.35 -15.68 7.46
CA GLY A 46 -0.31 -15.29 8.42
C GLY A 46 0.15 -13.84 8.32
N THR A 47 -0.51 -13.02 7.49
CA THR A 47 -0.18 -11.59 7.34
C THR A 47 -0.80 -10.76 8.45
N HIS A 48 -0.03 -9.80 8.98
CA HIS A 48 -0.42 -8.92 10.06
C HIS A 48 -0.51 -7.46 9.59
N ILE A 49 -1.66 -6.80 9.79
CA ILE A 49 -1.94 -5.44 9.32
C ILE A 49 -2.19 -4.52 10.50
N ARG A 50 -1.36 -3.49 10.65
CA ARG A 50 -1.51 -2.37 11.60
C ARG A 50 -1.69 -1.03 10.88
N GLY A 51 -1.43 -0.99 9.58
CA GLY A 51 -1.61 0.16 8.71
C GLY A 51 -2.95 0.13 7.98
N GLN A 52 -3.06 0.91 6.92
CA GLN A 52 -4.25 1.07 6.12
C GLN A 52 -4.05 0.54 4.70
N LEU A 53 -4.91 -0.38 4.26
CA LEU A 53 -5.06 -0.81 2.88
C LEU A 53 -6.30 -0.14 2.29
N PHE A 54 -6.11 0.65 1.23
CA PHE A 54 -7.17 1.46 0.65
C PHE A 54 -7.18 1.35 -0.88
N THR A 55 -8.34 1.12 -1.48
CA THR A 55 -8.54 1.27 -2.92
C THR A 55 -9.44 2.47 -3.22
N PHE A 56 -9.11 3.20 -4.30
CA PHE A 56 -9.91 4.34 -4.72
C PHE A 56 -11.27 3.92 -5.28
N GLY A 57 -12.22 4.84 -5.30
CA GLY A 57 -13.59 4.55 -5.77
C GLY A 57 -13.69 4.27 -7.27
N HIS A 58 -12.76 4.80 -8.07
CA HIS A 58 -12.70 4.64 -9.53
C HIS A 58 -11.90 3.41 -9.97
N GLY A 59 -11.03 2.86 -9.08
CA GLY A 59 -10.17 1.73 -9.42
C GLY A 59 -9.37 1.25 -8.23
N GLY A 60 -8.33 0.49 -8.52
CA GLY A 60 -7.36 0.00 -7.56
C GLY A 60 -7.57 -1.43 -7.11
N ARG A 61 -6.44 -2.10 -6.95
CA ARG A 61 -6.35 -3.45 -6.41
C ARG A 61 -5.12 -3.57 -5.53
N ILE A 62 -5.25 -4.24 -4.39
CA ILE A 62 -4.13 -4.62 -3.53
C ILE A 62 -4.14 -6.14 -3.40
N ALA A 63 -3.07 -6.77 -3.86
CA ALA A 63 -2.82 -8.20 -3.67
C ALA A 63 -1.55 -8.35 -2.83
N MET A 64 -1.68 -8.91 -1.64
CA MET A 64 -0.57 -9.14 -0.71
C MET A 64 -0.43 -10.62 -0.43
N GLY A 65 0.81 -11.10 -0.43
CA GLY A 65 1.16 -12.48 -0.16
C GLY A 65 1.05 -12.88 1.31
N ASN A 66 1.66 -14.03 1.61
CA ASN A 66 1.60 -14.66 2.93
C ASN A 66 2.69 -14.12 3.86
N HIS A 67 2.43 -14.22 5.19
CA HIS A 67 3.41 -13.90 6.23
C HIS A 67 4.02 -12.49 6.15
N CYS A 68 3.25 -11.53 5.64
CA CYS A 68 3.65 -10.13 5.55
C CYS A 68 3.33 -9.35 6.82
N TYR A 69 3.97 -8.21 6.97
CA TYR A 69 3.68 -7.25 8.03
C TYR A 69 3.53 -5.83 7.47
N VAL A 70 2.46 -5.15 7.87
CA VAL A 70 2.24 -3.73 7.58
C VAL A 70 2.22 -2.96 8.89
N GLY A 71 3.22 -2.10 9.09
CA GLY A 71 3.43 -1.30 10.30
C GLY A 71 2.35 -0.26 10.56
N GLU A 72 2.30 0.23 11.78
CA GLU A 72 1.34 1.25 12.23
C GLU A 72 1.47 2.54 11.38
N ASN A 73 0.34 3.17 11.10
CA ASN A 73 0.21 4.39 10.30
C ASN A 73 0.72 4.28 8.86
N SER A 74 1.14 3.10 8.40
CA SER A 74 1.53 2.91 7.01
C SER A 74 0.30 2.90 6.10
N LYS A 75 0.44 3.47 4.90
CA LYS A 75 -0.65 3.65 3.93
C LYS A 75 -0.29 2.96 2.63
N LEU A 76 -1.06 1.96 2.26
CA LEU A 76 -0.99 1.27 0.99
C LEU A 76 -2.25 1.63 0.21
N TRP A 77 -2.15 2.60 -0.68
CA TRP A 77 -3.28 3.15 -1.41
C TRP A 77 -3.16 2.87 -2.89
N SER A 78 -4.17 2.26 -3.46
CA SER A 78 -4.16 1.83 -4.85
C SER A 78 -5.33 2.41 -5.64
N ALA A 79 -4.98 3.00 -6.79
CA ALA A 79 -5.89 3.42 -7.83
C ALA A 79 -5.85 2.49 -9.05
N LEU A 80 -4.73 1.77 -9.24
CA LEU A 80 -4.53 0.77 -10.30
C LEU A 80 -4.20 -0.61 -9.72
N SER A 81 -2.96 -0.82 -9.24
CA SER A 81 -2.51 -2.11 -8.70
C SER A 81 -1.29 -2.00 -7.80
N LEU A 82 -1.40 -2.49 -6.56
CA LEU A 82 -0.28 -2.81 -5.69
C LEU A 82 -0.17 -4.33 -5.56
N THR A 83 0.92 -4.91 -6.01
CA THR A 83 1.24 -6.33 -5.85
C THR A 83 2.38 -6.49 -4.87
N ILE A 84 2.18 -7.26 -3.82
CA ILE A 84 3.14 -7.48 -2.74
C ILE A 84 3.30 -8.99 -2.58
N GLY A 85 4.53 -9.45 -2.66
CA GLY A 85 4.90 -10.87 -2.53
C GLY A 85 4.74 -11.42 -1.12
N ASP A 86 5.34 -12.57 -0.88
CA ASP A 86 5.36 -13.24 0.41
C ASP A 86 6.46 -12.69 1.33
N ARG A 87 6.27 -12.76 2.65
CA ARG A 87 7.26 -12.43 3.69
C ARG A 87 7.80 -11.00 3.61
N VAL A 88 7.00 -10.09 3.06
CA VAL A 88 7.35 -8.66 2.97
C VAL A 88 7.10 -7.96 4.30
N LEU A 89 8.09 -7.23 4.79
CA LEU A 89 7.99 -6.43 6.01
C LEU A 89 7.97 -4.94 5.67
N ILE A 90 6.88 -4.25 6.00
CA ILE A 90 6.72 -2.81 5.81
C ILE A 90 6.72 -2.12 7.16
N GLY A 91 7.74 -1.29 7.41
CA GLY A 91 7.92 -0.52 8.64
C GLY A 91 6.82 0.52 8.87
N HIS A 92 6.82 1.11 10.05
CA HIS A 92 5.83 2.11 10.48
C HIS A 92 5.90 3.40 9.64
N ASN A 93 4.78 4.12 9.53
CA ASN A 93 4.67 5.42 8.87
C ASN A 93 5.10 5.43 7.39
N SER A 94 5.12 4.29 6.71
CA SER A 94 5.51 4.20 5.31
C SER A 94 4.31 4.44 4.40
N SER A 95 4.56 4.96 3.19
CA SER A 95 3.52 5.29 2.23
C SER A 95 3.85 4.69 0.87
N ILE A 96 2.94 3.88 0.33
CA ILE A 96 3.08 3.21 -0.96
C ILE A 96 1.86 3.57 -1.80
N PHE A 97 2.10 4.27 -2.91
CA PHE A 97 1.05 4.76 -3.80
C PHE A 97 1.37 4.40 -5.24
N ASP A 98 0.35 3.99 -5.98
CA ASP A 98 0.43 3.70 -7.41
C ASP A 98 -0.13 4.83 -8.29
N CYS A 99 -0.30 6.03 -7.73
CA CYS A 99 -0.85 7.19 -8.42
C CYS A 99 -0.36 8.51 -7.80
N ASP A 100 -0.62 9.61 -8.51
CA ASP A 100 -0.28 10.97 -8.03
C ASP A 100 -1.26 11.51 -6.98
N THR A 101 -2.32 10.77 -6.63
CA THR A 101 -3.40 11.16 -5.71
C THR A 101 -4.23 12.37 -6.15
N HIS A 102 -3.66 13.28 -6.90
CA HIS A 102 -4.30 14.49 -7.43
C HIS A 102 -3.82 14.81 -8.86
N PRO A 103 -4.67 15.40 -9.73
CA PRO A 103 -4.25 15.88 -11.04
C PRO A 103 -3.13 16.92 -10.95
N MET A 104 -2.19 16.88 -11.91
CA MET A 104 -1.11 17.88 -11.98
C MET A 104 -1.62 19.26 -12.38
N ASN A 105 -2.69 19.35 -13.20
CA ASN A 105 -3.31 20.61 -13.56
C ASN A 105 -3.98 21.24 -12.34
N ALA A 106 -3.64 22.49 -12.02
CA ALA A 106 -4.11 23.16 -10.81
C ALA A 106 -5.63 23.37 -10.76
N ARG A 107 -6.29 23.64 -11.91
CA ARG A 107 -7.73 23.83 -11.98
C ARG A 107 -8.47 22.50 -11.77
N GLU A 108 -7.98 21.43 -12.40
CA GLU A 108 -8.55 20.09 -12.22
C GLU A 108 -8.35 19.59 -10.81
N ARG A 109 -7.19 19.82 -10.21
CA ARG A 109 -6.88 19.48 -8.82
C ARG A 109 -7.85 20.17 -7.85
N HIS A 110 -8.12 21.47 -8.06
CA HIS A 110 -9.08 22.19 -7.24
C HIS A 110 -10.51 21.68 -7.45
N ARG A 111 -10.91 21.42 -8.69
CA ARG A 111 -12.21 20.82 -9.00
C ARG A 111 -12.40 19.48 -8.31
N GLN A 112 -11.40 18.59 -8.40
CA GLN A 112 -11.40 17.30 -7.71
C GLN A 112 -11.56 17.47 -6.20
N TYR A 113 -10.80 18.40 -5.59
CA TYR A 113 -10.90 18.67 -4.16
C TYR A 113 -12.32 19.07 -3.76
N VAL A 114 -12.94 20.02 -4.47
CA VAL A 114 -14.31 20.44 -4.20
C VAL A 114 -15.28 19.29 -4.36
N GLU A 115 -15.12 18.45 -5.38
CA GLU A 115 -15.96 17.29 -5.58
C GLU A 115 -15.84 16.26 -4.46
N ILE A 116 -14.60 15.96 -4.03
CA ILE A 116 -14.33 15.03 -2.92
C ILE A 116 -15.05 15.46 -1.64
N ILE A 117 -14.98 16.75 -1.28
CA ILE A 117 -15.56 17.23 -0.02
C ILE A 117 -17.08 17.42 -0.08
N THR A 118 -17.68 17.52 -1.27
CA THR A 118 -19.13 17.75 -1.44
C THR A 118 -19.89 16.51 -1.86
N ARG A 119 -19.33 15.66 -2.71
CA ARG A 119 -20.01 14.51 -3.33
C ARG A 119 -19.27 13.19 -3.16
N GLY A 120 -18.01 13.22 -2.71
CA GLY A 120 -17.10 12.08 -2.62
C GLY A 120 -16.18 11.99 -3.84
N HIS A 121 -15.33 10.95 -3.85
CA HIS A 121 -14.36 10.77 -4.94
C HIS A 121 -15.05 10.63 -6.31
N PRO A 122 -14.57 11.36 -7.34
CA PRO A 122 -15.10 11.26 -8.68
C PRO A 122 -14.93 9.83 -9.23
N PRO A 123 -15.88 9.34 -10.04
CA PRO A 123 -15.83 7.99 -10.60
C PRO A 123 -14.84 7.84 -11.76
N ASP A 124 -14.50 8.94 -12.41
CA ASP A 124 -13.59 8.99 -13.54
C ASP A 124 -12.62 10.16 -13.33
N ILE A 125 -11.37 9.81 -13.06
CA ILE A 125 -10.28 10.75 -12.86
C ILE A 125 -8.97 10.09 -13.27
N ASP A 126 -8.16 10.82 -14.02
CA ASP A 126 -6.80 10.43 -14.37
C ASP A 126 -5.84 10.93 -13.29
N LEU A 127 -5.28 10.01 -12.53
CA LEU A 127 -4.25 10.26 -11.53
C LEU A 127 -2.88 9.75 -11.98
N ARG A 128 -2.74 9.47 -13.28
CA ARG A 128 -1.50 8.94 -13.90
C ARG A 128 -1.00 7.72 -13.16
N GLU A 129 -1.88 6.75 -13.02
CA GLU A 129 -1.64 5.52 -12.28
C GLU A 129 -0.58 4.66 -12.96
N GLU A 130 0.35 4.14 -12.17
CA GLU A 130 1.39 3.20 -12.59
C GLU A 130 1.55 2.14 -11.50
N ALA A 131 1.40 0.87 -11.85
CA ALA A 131 1.41 -0.23 -10.90
C ALA A 131 2.71 -0.28 -10.09
N VAL A 132 2.60 -0.65 -8.81
CA VAL A 132 3.75 -0.92 -7.96
C VAL A 132 3.83 -2.40 -7.65
N THR A 133 5.04 -2.96 -7.77
CA THR A 133 5.33 -4.37 -7.44
C THR A 133 6.42 -4.43 -6.37
N ILE A 134 6.16 -5.17 -5.31
CA ILE A 134 7.13 -5.48 -4.25
C ILE A 134 7.25 -7.00 -4.24
N GLU A 135 8.42 -7.51 -4.61
CA GLU A 135 8.65 -8.96 -4.67
C GLU A 135 8.80 -9.58 -3.27
N ASP A 136 8.99 -10.89 -3.22
CA ASP A 136 9.12 -11.64 -1.98
C ASP A 136 10.33 -11.18 -1.15
N ASP A 137 10.27 -11.40 0.18
CA ASP A 137 11.37 -11.22 1.13
C ASP A 137 11.89 -9.77 1.25
N VAL A 138 11.16 -8.77 0.73
CA VAL A 138 11.55 -7.35 0.81
C VAL A 138 11.34 -6.81 2.22
N TRP A 139 12.33 -6.06 2.70
CA TRP A 139 12.20 -5.28 3.94
C TRP A 139 12.22 -3.78 3.65
N ILE A 140 11.11 -3.12 3.95
CA ILE A 140 10.93 -1.67 3.88
C ILE A 140 11.04 -1.11 5.29
N GLY A 141 12.02 -0.24 5.54
CA GLY A 141 12.22 0.45 6.81
C GLY A 141 11.08 1.41 7.15
N CYS A 142 11.17 2.07 8.29
CA CYS A 142 10.18 3.06 8.72
C CYS A 142 10.27 4.36 7.91
N ASN A 143 9.14 5.09 7.79
CA ASN A 143 9.06 6.39 7.12
C ASN A 143 9.52 6.36 5.65
N VAL A 144 9.35 5.25 4.96
CA VAL A 144 9.68 5.10 3.54
C VAL A 144 8.51 5.54 2.67
N VAL A 145 8.81 6.20 1.54
CA VAL A 145 7.82 6.49 0.50
C VAL A 145 8.20 5.71 -0.75
N VAL A 146 7.26 4.93 -1.28
CA VAL A 146 7.39 4.25 -2.58
C VAL A 146 6.45 4.93 -3.55
N LEU A 147 7.01 5.45 -4.64
CA LEU A 147 6.26 6.12 -5.69
C LEU A 147 5.70 5.12 -6.72
N LYS A 148 4.74 5.57 -7.48
CA LYS A 148 4.10 4.81 -8.55
C LYS A 148 5.10 4.30 -9.60
N GLY A 149 4.76 3.22 -10.26
CA GLY A 149 5.56 2.61 -11.33
C GLY A 149 6.78 1.82 -10.87
N VAL A 150 7.04 1.75 -9.56
CA VAL A 150 8.26 1.13 -9.02
C VAL A 150 8.10 -0.37 -8.85
N THR A 151 9.12 -1.12 -9.26
CA THR A 151 9.34 -2.52 -8.87
C THR A 151 10.47 -2.61 -7.86
N ILE A 152 10.22 -3.23 -6.70
CA ILE A 152 11.24 -3.55 -5.69
C ILE A 152 11.53 -5.04 -5.78
N GLY A 153 12.76 -5.38 -6.21
CA GLY A 153 13.21 -6.74 -6.43
C GLY A 153 13.35 -7.54 -5.14
N ARG A 154 13.25 -8.87 -5.27
CA ARG A 154 13.27 -9.85 -4.19
C ARG A 154 14.40 -9.60 -3.19
N GLY A 155 14.09 -9.71 -1.91
CA GLY A 155 15.07 -9.63 -0.83
C GLY A 155 15.76 -8.28 -0.70
N ALA A 156 15.31 -7.23 -1.40
CA ALA A 156 15.88 -5.90 -1.24
C ALA A 156 15.54 -5.31 0.14
N VAL A 157 16.45 -4.51 0.66
CA VAL A 157 16.29 -3.79 1.94
C VAL A 157 16.27 -2.29 1.65
N ILE A 158 15.17 -1.64 2.05
CA ILE A 158 14.98 -0.20 1.90
C ILE A 158 15.23 0.47 3.24
N GLY A 159 16.31 1.25 3.32
CA GLY A 159 16.67 1.99 4.54
C GLY A 159 15.60 2.98 4.98
N ALA A 160 15.43 3.16 6.28
CA ALA A 160 14.44 4.06 6.85
C ALA A 160 14.58 5.49 6.32
N GLY A 161 13.43 6.19 6.13
CA GLY A 161 13.38 7.55 5.61
C GLY A 161 13.66 7.70 4.12
N SER A 162 13.76 6.62 3.37
CA SER A 162 14.07 6.64 1.94
C SER A 162 12.84 6.99 1.08
N ILE A 163 13.11 7.60 -0.10
CA ILE A 163 12.11 7.79 -1.15
C ILE A 163 12.50 6.97 -2.37
N VAL A 164 11.73 5.92 -2.63
CA VAL A 164 11.93 5.01 -3.76
C VAL A 164 11.18 5.53 -4.97
N ALA A 165 11.93 6.11 -5.92
CA ALA A 165 11.40 6.76 -7.12
C ALA A 165 11.76 5.99 -8.41
N HIS A 166 12.52 4.89 -8.31
CA HIS A 166 12.97 4.07 -9.42
C HIS A 166 13.01 2.61 -8.97
N ASP A 167 13.05 1.71 -9.94
CA ASP A 167 13.16 0.28 -9.68
C ASP A 167 14.40 -0.05 -8.84
N ILE A 168 14.24 -1.00 -7.94
CA ILE A 168 15.29 -1.49 -7.05
C ILE A 168 15.64 -2.94 -7.45
N PRO A 169 16.92 -3.21 -7.75
CA PRO A 169 17.37 -4.57 -8.03
C PRO A 169 17.16 -5.52 -6.85
N PRO A 170 17.11 -6.84 -7.07
CA PRO A 170 17.02 -7.80 -5.98
C PRO A 170 18.32 -7.81 -5.15
N PHE A 171 18.19 -8.18 -3.86
CA PHE A 171 19.30 -8.42 -2.94
C PHE A 171 20.26 -7.25 -2.76
N VAL A 172 19.74 -6.02 -2.73
CA VAL A 172 20.52 -4.82 -2.44
C VAL A 172 19.99 -4.09 -1.21
N LEU A 173 20.86 -3.37 -0.53
CA LEU A 173 20.49 -2.32 0.43
C LEU A 173 20.48 -0.97 -0.30
N VAL A 174 19.36 -0.27 -0.22
CA VAL A 174 19.21 1.10 -0.74
C VAL A 174 18.86 2.07 0.38
N ALA A 175 19.25 3.32 0.24
CA ALA A 175 18.89 4.39 1.18
C ALA A 175 18.90 5.77 0.49
N GLY A 176 18.23 6.74 1.10
CA GLY A 176 18.28 8.15 0.74
C GLY A 176 17.04 8.68 0.00
N ASN A 177 17.10 9.95 -0.40
CA ASN A 177 16.07 10.66 -1.18
C ASN A 177 16.72 11.38 -2.38
N PRO A 178 16.55 10.89 -3.62
CA PRO A 178 15.98 9.58 -3.95
C PRO A 178 16.86 8.43 -3.48
N ALA A 179 16.27 7.26 -3.23
CA ALA A 179 16.99 6.07 -2.79
C ALA A 179 18.03 5.64 -3.82
N ARG A 180 19.23 5.26 -3.36
CA ARG A 180 20.34 4.76 -4.17
C ARG A 180 20.90 3.49 -3.56
N VAL A 181 21.45 2.62 -4.39
CA VAL A 181 22.12 1.41 -3.94
C VAL A 181 23.31 1.80 -3.07
N VAL A 182 23.32 1.31 -1.84
CA VAL A 182 24.43 1.46 -0.89
C VAL A 182 25.41 0.31 -1.06
N ARG A 183 24.87 -0.94 -1.16
CA ARG A 183 25.63 -2.15 -1.40
C ARG A 183 24.76 -3.32 -1.82
N GLU A 184 25.37 -4.35 -2.35
CA GLU A 184 24.74 -5.67 -2.46
C GLU A 184 24.66 -6.37 -1.09
N LEU A 185 23.69 -7.24 -0.92
CA LEU A 185 23.59 -8.11 0.25
C LEU A 185 24.52 -9.32 0.09
N SER A 186 25.18 -9.70 1.17
CA SER A 186 26.03 -10.89 1.20
C SER A 186 25.19 -12.18 1.06
N PRO A 187 25.77 -13.32 0.72
CA PRO A 187 25.02 -14.60 0.65
C PRO A 187 24.27 -14.94 1.95
N ASP A 188 24.81 -14.58 3.11
CA ASP A 188 24.19 -14.85 4.42
C ASP A 188 23.03 -13.89 4.75
N GLU A 189 22.88 -12.81 3.98
CA GLU A 189 21.81 -11.80 4.13
C GLU A 189 20.66 -12.02 3.10
N ARG A 190 20.77 -13.01 2.24
CA ARG A 190 19.81 -13.26 1.14
C ARG A 190 18.70 -14.24 1.47
#